data_c83e238b477be9e14b610db4a0e2b6bb
#
_entry.id   c83e238b477be9e14b610db4a0e2b6bb
#
_cell.length_a   1.000
_cell.length_b   1.000
_cell.length_c   1.000
_cell.angle_alpha   90.00
_cell.angle_beta   90.00
_cell.angle_gamma   90.00
#
_symmetry.space_group_name_H-M   'P 1'
#
loop_
_entity.id
_entity.type
_entity.pdbx_description
1 polymer ?
#
loop_
_entity_poly.entity_id
_entity_poly.type
_entity_poly.pdbx_seq_one_letter_code
_entity_poly.pdbx_strand_id
1 'polypeptide(L)'
;MTKYYIHKPICSLLLVLTFLTSCNGQNKTKTPTDNQSETKPTTVGQPKLINSQGTQENDNVFCGLQDKAGNLWFGTTGSGVYRYDGKLFYNYTVKDGLNSNAVWSIMEDKSGNIWFGTTDGICRY
;
A
#
# COMPACT_ATOMS: atom_id res chain seq x y z
N MET A 1 19.76 19.37 -52.02
CA MET A 1 20.22 19.66 -50.64
C MET A 1 19.11 20.38 -49.90
N THR A 2 18.34 19.66 -49.13
CA THR A 2 17.18 20.21 -48.38
C THR A 2 17.56 20.37 -46.92
N LYS A 3 17.64 21.62 -46.47
CA LYS A 3 17.96 21.95 -45.07
C LYS A 3 16.70 21.77 -44.20
N TYR A 4 16.72 20.86 -43.27
CA TYR A 4 15.71 20.75 -42.23
C TYR A 4 16.01 21.75 -41.10
N TYR A 5 15.15 22.72 -40.92
CA TYR A 5 15.14 23.58 -39.75
C TYR A 5 14.44 22.85 -38.60
N ILE A 6 15.18 22.53 -37.55
CA ILE A 6 14.65 21.98 -36.32
C ILE A 6 14.11 23.15 -35.48
N HIS A 7 12.80 23.33 -35.46
CA HIS A 7 12.14 24.21 -34.51
C HIS A 7 12.19 23.54 -33.14
N LYS A 8 13.01 24.07 -32.21
CA LYS A 8 12.95 23.75 -30.78
C LYS A 8 11.65 24.34 -30.23
N PRO A 9 10.83 23.55 -29.47
CA PRO A 9 9.61 24.11 -28.88
C PRO A 9 9.97 25.01 -27.70
N ILE A 10 9.54 26.25 -27.78
CA ILE A 10 9.63 27.30 -26.74
C ILE A 10 8.60 27.07 -25.62
N CYS A 11 8.07 25.86 -25.48
CA CYS A 11 7.04 25.54 -24.48
C CYS A 11 7.55 25.20 -23.07
N SER A 12 8.88 25.19 -22.86
CA SER A 12 9.42 24.79 -21.53
C SER A 12 9.55 25.96 -20.53
N LEU A 13 9.38 27.20 -20.96
CA LEU A 13 9.63 28.34 -20.07
C LEU A 13 8.35 28.93 -19.43
N LEU A 14 7.17 28.55 -19.88
CA LEU A 14 5.89 29.05 -19.35
C LEU A 14 5.29 28.21 -18.22
N LEU A 15 5.84 27.02 -17.96
CA LEU A 15 5.29 26.10 -16.94
C LEU A 15 5.91 26.27 -15.54
N VAL A 16 6.96 27.09 -15.42
CA VAL A 16 7.67 27.32 -14.13
C VAL A 16 7.09 28.50 -13.34
N LEU A 17 6.25 29.34 -13.95
CA LEU A 17 5.74 30.55 -13.30
C LEU A 17 4.41 30.40 -12.56
N THR A 18 3.77 29.22 -12.60
CA THR A 18 2.46 29.01 -11.94
C THR A 18 2.52 28.34 -10.57
N PHE A 19 3.71 27.99 -10.05
CA PHE A 19 3.84 27.29 -8.75
C PHE A 19 4.25 28.19 -7.57
N LEU A 20 4.28 29.53 -7.72
CA LEU A 20 4.76 30.42 -6.66
C LEU A 20 3.67 31.22 -5.91
N THR A 21 2.39 30.89 -6.09
CA THR A 21 1.32 31.59 -5.36
C THR A 21 0.38 30.62 -4.64
N SER A 22 0.88 29.85 -3.68
CA SER A 22 0.00 29.22 -2.70
C SER A 22 0.78 28.77 -1.46
N CYS A 23 1.19 29.72 -0.66
CA CYS A 23 1.50 29.49 0.75
C CYS A 23 1.38 30.80 1.51
N ASN A 24 0.18 31.18 1.92
CA ASN A 24 -0.03 32.05 3.07
C ASN A 24 -1.47 31.89 3.57
N GLY A 25 -1.60 31.33 4.75
CA GLY A 25 -2.87 31.15 5.43
C GLY A 25 -2.71 30.50 6.80
N GLN A 26 -1.79 31.01 7.63
CA GLN A 26 -1.88 30.78 9.07
C GLN A 26 -2.88 31.76 9.67
N ASN A 27 -4.09 31.32 9.93
CA ASN A 27 -5.00 31.99 10.82
C ASN A 27 -5.03 31.26 12.17
N LYS A 28 -4.39 31.87 13.16
CA LYS A 28 -4.66 31.64 14.57
C LYS A 28 -6.08 32.14 14.85
N THR A 29 -6.97 31.24 15.20
CA THR A 29 -8.26 31.61 15.79
C THR A 29 -8.42 30.94 17.14
N LYS A 30 -8.72 31.82 18.10
CA LYS A 30 -8.93 31.59 19.51
C LYS A 30 -10.04 30.57 19.77
N THR A 31 -9.85 29.78 20.81
CA THR A 31 -10.84 28.96 21.51
C THR A 31 -12.04 29.81 21.95
N PRO A 32 -13.26 29.36 21.72
CA PRO A 32 -14.37 29.57 22.65
C PRO A 32 -14.75 28.22 23.28
N THR A 33 -14.73 28.24 24.60
CA THR A 33 -15.44 27.30 25.46
C THR A 33 -16.92 27.46 25.19
N ASP A 34 -17.56 26.40 24.70
CA ASP A 34 -19.00 26.30 24.82
C ASP A 34 -19.44 24.85 24.95
N ASN A 35 -20.20 24.61 26.02
CA ASN A 35 -20.82 23.36 26.37
C ASN A 35 -21.93 23.03 25.36
N GLN A 36 -21.73 22.05 24.47
CA GLN A 36 -22.82 21.44 23.75
C GLN A 36 -22.68 19.93 23.75
N SER A 37 -23.74 19.34 24.29
CA SER A 37 -24.13 17.94 24.23
C SER A 37 -23.55 17.19 23.03
N GLU A 38 -22.57 16.32 23.28
CA GLU A 38 -22.01 15.40 22.31
C GLU A 38 -23.02 14.34 21.94
N THR A 39 -23.70 14.51 20.81
CA THR A 39 -24.20 13.37 20.06
C THR A 39 -22.99 12.65 19.50
N LYS A 40 -22.60 11.58 20.18
CA LYS A 40 -21.53 10.67 19.78
C LYS A 40 -21.73 10.27 18.31
N PRO A 41 -20.85 10.62 17.37
CA PRO A 41 -20.92 10.07 16.04
C PRO A 41 -20.71 8.57 16.18
N THR A 42 -21.58 7.78 15.59
CA THR A 42 -21.43 6.33 15.45
C THR A 42 -20.10 6.09 14.75
N THR A 43 -19.09 5.73 15.52
CA THR A 43 -17.78 5.38 15.02
C THR A 43 -17.97 4.15 14.16
N VAL A 44 -18.00 4.31 12.85
CA VAL A 44 -17.70 3.25 11.91
C VAL A 44 -16.37 2.68 12.39
N GLY A 45 -16.39 1.40 12.82
CA GLY A 45 -15.34 0.80 13.62
C GLY A 45 -13.96 1.15 13.07
N GLN A 46 -13.15 1.79 13.90
CA GLN A 46 -11.73 2.01 13.58
C GLN A 46 -11.13 0.63 13.30
N PRO A 47 -10.37 0.45 12.22
CA PRO A 47 -9.68 -0.81 11.97
C PRO A 47 -8.77 -1.06 13.17
N LYS A 48 -9.18 -2.00 14.02
CA LYS A 48 -8.36 -2.48 15.11
C LYS A 48 -7.25 -3.28 14.46
N LEU A 49 -6.01 -2.83 14.56
CA LEU A 49 -4.86 -3.65 14.25
C LEU A 49 -4.94 -4.90 15.12
N ILE A 50 -5.35 -6.00 14.53
CA ILE A 50 -5.32 -7.30 15.19
C ILE A 50 -3.90 -7.78 14.98
N ASN A 51 -3.10 -7.80 16.06
CA ASN A 51 -1.90 -8.63 16.08
C ASN A 51 -2.38 -10.04 15.74
N SER A 52 -2.06 -10.53 14.56
CA SER A 52 -2.30 -11.91 14.21
C SER A 52 -1.49 -12.75 15.19
N GLN A 53 -2.18 -13.57 15.98
CA GLN A 53 -1.50 -14.53 16.86
C GLN A 53 -0.64 -15.41 15.96
N GLY A 54 0.68 -15.28 16.07
CA GLY A 54 1.63 -16.06 15.27
C GLY A 54 2.77 -15.26 14.64
N THR A 55 2.73 -13.93 14.63
CA THR A 55 3.90 -13.15 14.23
C THR A 55 4.94 -13.22 15.34
N GLN A 56 6.14 -13.70 15.01
CA GLN A 56 7.29 -13.59 15.89
C GLN A 56 7.60 -12.12 16.14
N GLU A 57 8.09 -11.75 17.29
CA GLU A 57 8.31 -10.36 17.75
C GLU A 57 9.12 -9.48 16.77
N ASN A 58 9.78 -10.07 15.77
CA ASN A 58 10.61 -9.37 14.78
C ASN A 58 10.14 -9.59 13.33
N ASP A 59 8.90 -10.04 13.12
CA ASP A 59 8.41 -10.29 11.77
C ASP A 59 7.77 -9.03 11.19
N ASN A 60 8.27 -8.61 10.02
CA ASN A 60 7.83 -7.41 9.34
C ASN A 60 7.09 -7.76 8.04
N VAL A 61 6.07 -7.00 7.71
CA VAL A 61 5.51 -6.99 6.36
C VAL A 61 6.51 -6.32 5.44
N PHE A 62 6.98 -7.06 4.44
CA PHE A 62 7.98 -6.60 3.48
C PHE A 62 7.37 -6.17 2.15
N CYS A 63 6.35 -6.88 1.68
CA CYS A 63 5.69 -6.59 0.42
C CYS A 63 4.17 -6.77 0.53
N GLY A 64 3.42 -6.15 -0.39
CA GLY A 64 1.98 -6.28 -0.47
C GLY A 64 1.47 -6.19 -1.90
N LEU A 65 0.32 -6.80 -2.15
CA LEU A 65 -0.37 -6.81 -3.43
C LEU A 65 -1.88 -6.77 -3.19
N GLN A 66 -2.63 -6.01 -4.00
CA GLN A 66 -4.06 -6.23 -4.17
C GLN A 66 -4.26 -6.98 -5.49
N ASP A 67 -4.88 -8.18 -5.41
CA ASP A 67 -5.19 -8.96 -6.60
C ASP A 67 -6.44 -8.44 -7.33
N LYS A 68 -6.68 -8.92 -8.54
CA LYS A 68 -7.84 -8.53 -9.37
C LYS A 68 -9.19 -8.91 -8.74
N ALA A 69 -9.21 -9.87 -7.83
CA ALA A 69 -10.40 -10.25 -7.07
C ALA A 69 -10.66 -9.33 -5.86
N GLY A 70 -9.71 -8.41 -5.56
CA GLY A 70 -9.81 -7.47 -4.45
C GLY A 70 -9.20 -7.97 -3.14
N ASN A 71 -8.61 -9.17 -3.10
CA ASN A 71 -7.91 -9.64 -1.91
C ASN A 71 -6.61 -8.86 -1.70
N LEU A 72 -6.26 -8.64 -0.44
CA LEU A 72 -4.97 -8.06 -0.06
C LEU A 72 -4.02 -9.17 0.39
N TRP A 73 -2.80 -9.14 -0.15
CA TRP A 73 -1.75 -10.08 0.13
C TRP A 73 -0.58 -9.37 0.80
N PHE A 74 -0.02 -9.98 1.83
CA PHE A 74 1.10 -9.43 2.60
C PHE A 74 2.17 -10.50 2.77
N GLY A 75 3.35 -10.26 2.21
CA GLY A 75 4.53 -11.11 2.42
C GLY A 75 5.32 -10.63 3.62
N THR A 76 5.79 -11.57 4.43
CA THR A 76 6.51 -11.28 5.66
C THR A 76 7.93 -11.83 5.65
N THR A 77 8.75 -11.39 6.61
CA THR A 77 10.14 -11.82 6.74
C THR A 77 10.32 -13.18 7.39
N GLY A 78 9.26 -13.78 7.97
CA GLY A 78 9.38 -15.06 8.67
C GLY A 78 8.07 -15.82 8.94
N SER A 79 6.91 -15.18 8.78
CA SER A 79 5.58 -15.79 9.04
C SER A 79 4.83 -16.19 7.76
N GLY A 80 5.49 -16.20 6.61
CA GLY A 80 4.88 -16.56 5.33
C GLY A 80 4.07 -15.44 4.71
N VAL A 81 2.92 -15.77 4.13
CA VAL A 81 2.03 -14.85 3.44
C VAL A 81 0.69 -14.78 4.16
N TYR A 82 0.17 -13.57 4.33
CA TYR A 82 -1.20 -13.34 4.78
C TYR A 82 -2.05 -12.86 3.60
N ARG A 83 -3.24 -13.45 3.45
CA ARG A 83 -4.28 -12.98 2.53
C ARG A 83 -5.49 -12.50 3.31
N TYR A 84 -5.99 -11.32 2.98
CA TYR A 84 -7.24 -10.78 3.49
C TYR A 84 -8.28 -10.71 2.37
N ASP A 85 -9.43 -11.36 2.56
CA ASP A 85 -10.50 -11.43 1.56
C ASP A 85 -11.61 -10.37 1.74
N GLY A 86 -11.36 -9.39 2.61
CA GLY A 86 -12.35 -8.37 3.02
C GLY A 86 -13.07 -8.74 4.32
N LYS A 87 -12.93 -9.96 4.82
CA LYS A 87 -13.57 -10.47 6.05
C LYS A 87 -12.59 -11.16 6.99
N LEU A 88 -11.76 -12.06 6.45
CA LEU A 88 -10.86 -12.93 7.21
C LEU A 88 -9.43 -12.84 6.70
N PHE A 89 -8.49 -13.06 7.61
CA PHE A 89 -7.09 -13.30 7.28
C PHE A 89 -6.81 -14.79 7.21
N TYR A 90 -6.13 -15.20 6.14
CA TYR A 90 -5.58 -16.55 5.93
C TYR A 90 -4.06 -16.44 5.95
N ASN A 91 -3.39 -17.35 6.65
CA ASN A 91 -1.93 -17.41 6.68
C ASN A 91 -1.45 -18.65 5.93
N TYR A 92 -0.51 -18.46 5.01
CA TYR A 92 0.14 -19.50 4.22
C TYR A 92 1.61 -19.56 4.60
N THR A 93 2.09 -20.76 4.88
CA THR A 93 3.45 -21.03 5.35
C THR A 93 4.07 -22.18 4.54
N VAL A 94 5.29 -22.58 4.90
CA VAL A 94 5.92 -23.78 4.32
C VAL A 94 5.08 -25.05 4.52
N LYS A 95 4.24 -25.10 5.57
CA LYS A 95 3.31 -26.22 5.80
C LYS A 95 2.19 -26.26 4.76
N ASP A 96 1.89 -25.13 4.15
CA ASP A 96 0.84 -24.96 3.14
C ASP A 96 1.41 -24.97 1.71
N GLY A 97 2.73 -25.16 1.56
CA GLY A 97 3.39 -25.32 0.28
C GLY A 97 4.25 -24.14 -0.18
N LEU A 98 4.48 -23.11 0.68
CA LEU A 98 5.51 -22.12 0.37
C LEU A 98 6.90 -22.76 0.41
N ASN A 99 7.81 -22.28 -0.44
CA ASN A 99 9.21 -22.71 -0.41
C ASN A 99 9.93 -22.21 0.84
N SER A 100 9.57 -20.99 1.31
CA SER A 100 10.10 -20.40 2.53
C SER A 100 9.08 -19.45 3.15
N ASN A 101 9.13 -19.27 4.48
CA ASN A 101 8.30 -18.29 5.18
C ASN A 101 8.80 -16.83 5.02
N ALA A 102 10.01 -16.63 4.50
CA ALA A 102 10.53 -15.31 4.18
C ALA A 102 10.15 -14.95 2.73
N VAL A 103 9.18 -14.03 2.58
CA VAL A 103 8.60 -13.65 1.29
C VAL A 103 8.95 -12.22 0.96
N TRP A 104 9.68 -12.05 -0.15
CA TRP A 104 10.25 -10.78 -0.58
C TRP A 104 9.43 -10.06 -1.66
N SER A 105 8.66 -10.82 -2.43
CA SER A 105 7.84 -10.25 -3.50
C SER A 105 6.57 -11.06 -3.72
N ILE A 106 5.52 -10.36 -4.17
CA ILE A 106 4.25 -10.95 -4.56
C ILE A 106 3.83 -10.31 -5.88
N MET A 107 3.37 -11.11 -6.83
CA MET A 107 2.82 -10.62 -8.09
C MET A 107 1.64 -11.47 -8.55
N GLU A 108 0.72 -10.85 -9.28
CA GLU A 108 -0.34 -11.54 -10.01
C GLU A 108 -0.01 -11.53 -11.49
N ASP A 109 -0.08 -12.69 -12.14
CA ASP A 109 0.12 -12.79 -13.58
C ASP A 109 -1.16 -12.43 -14.38
N LYS A 110 -1.05 -12.46 -15.70
CA LYS A 110 -2.19 -12.14 -16.60
C LYS A 110 -3.33 -13.18 -16.45
N SER A 111 -3.02 -14.39 -16.05
CA SER A 111 -3.96 -15.50 -15.85
C SER A 111 -4.61 -15.52 -14.47
N GLY A 112 -4.19 -14.60 -13.56
CA GLY A 112 -4.72 -14.51 -12.21
C GLY A 112 -4.00 -15.39 -11.19
N ASN A 113 -2.88 -16.03 -11.55
CA ASN A 113 -2.08 -16.77 -10.58
C ASN A 113 -1.27 -15.80 -9.72
N ILE A 114 -1.19 -16.06 -8.44
CA ILE A 114 -0.34 -15.32 -7.51
C ILE A 114 1.01 -16.02 -7.38
N TRP A 115 2.07 -15.27 -7.54
CA TRP A 115 3.44 -15.74 -7.46
C TRP A 115 4.14 -15.12 -6.27
N PHE A 116 4.87 -15.92 -5.51
CA PHE A 116 5.64 -15.49 -4.36
C PHE A 116 7.13 -15.72 -4.63
N GLY A 117 7.92 -14.65 -4.54
CA GLY A 117 9.39 -14.73 -4.49
C GLY A 117 9.83 -14.84 -3.04
N THR A 118 10.41 -15.96 -2.69
CA THR A 118 10.86 -16.29 -1.33
C THR A 118 12.38 -16.43 -1.27
N THR A 119 12.94 -16.58 -0.07
CA THR A 119 14.38 -16.87 0.10
C THR A 119 14.79 -18.15 -0.64
N ASP A 120 13.92 -19.17 -0.68
CA ASP A 120 14.23 -20.49 -1.21
C ASP A 120 13.59 -20.75 -2.58
N GLY A 121 13.37 -19.67 -3.34
CA GLY A 121 12.88 -19.73 -4.71
C GLY A 121 11.47 -19.18 -4.90
N ILE A 122 10.87 -19.50 -6.04
CA ILE A 122 9.57 -18.98 -6.45
C ILE A 122 8.52 -20.07 -6.31
N CYS A 123 7.36 -19.73 -5.75
CA CYS A 123 6.20 -20.60 -5.72
C CYS A 123 4.94 -19.90 -6.23
N ARG A 124 3.94 -20.68 -6.63
CA ARG A 124 2.66 -20.21 -7.17
C ARG A 124 1.51 -20.70 -6.30
N TYR A 125 0.60 -19.80 -6.02
CA TYR A 125 -0.70 -20.08 -5.40
C TYR A 125 -1.76 -20.38 -6.46
#